data_558dc2d8eaa07b71857c507a1d14b034
#
_entry.id   558dc2d8eaa07b71857c507a1d14b034
#
_cell.length_a   1.000
_cell.length_b   1.000
_cell.length_c   1.000
_cell.angle_alpha   90.00
_cell.angle_beta   90.00
_cell.angle_gamma   90.00
#
_symmetry.space_group_name_H-M   'P 1'
#
loop_
_entity.id
_entity.type
_entity.pdbx_description
1 polymer ?
#
loop_
_entity_poly.entity_id
_entity_poly.type
_entity_poly.pdbx_seq_one_letter_code
_entity_poly.pdbx_strand_id
1 'polypeptide(L)'
;QTDKANAQAILNRYTDLVSKSEQNPIQKYQSYSQALELASDAKLQNRLIGLLGGTHTYQALLVVAPYMDNQPTAEAAASAVRTIVSKNIETLGGEQVRAMLNKAITCFEAVGDADAGYAIDDIKGMLEKLPEVETSPKFVLSDEEAKEGFEVLFDGENLDQWTGNKINYVPMNGVINVSAHYGGDGNLYTKKEYSDFIFRFEFCFMKEGVNNGVGIRTPMGVDAAYEGMEIQILDHDAPIYKDLREYQVHGSVYGIIPAKRIKSPKLG
;
A
#
# COMPACT_ATOMS: atom_id res chain seq x y z
N GLN A 1 -21.59 -23.78 16.34
CA GLN A 1 -21.39 -22.64 17.28
C GLN A 1 -20.09 -22.77 18.09
N THR A 2 -19.78 -23.99 18.60
CA THR A 2 -18.57 -24.24 19.41
C THR A 2 -17.26 -23.96 18.66
N ASP A 3 -17.17 -24.34 17.39
CA ASP A 3 -15.97 -24.13 16.58
C ASP A 3 -15.68 -22.64 16.31
N LYS A 4 -16.75 -21.85 16.12
CA LYS A 4 -16.63 -20.40 15.91
C LYS A 4 -16.16 -19.68 17.18
N ALA A 5 -16.67 -20.08 18.34
CA ALA A 5 -16.25 -19.55 19.64
C ALA A 5 -14.77 -19.89 19.94
N ASN A 6 -14.35 -21.11 19.64
CA ASN A 6 -12.96 -21.54 19.79
C ASN A 6 -12.03 -20.76 18.84
N ALA A 7 -12.42 -20.54 17.60
CA ALA A 7 -11.64 -19.73 16.65
C ALA A 7 -11.43 -18.29 17.15
N GLN A 8 -12.47 -17.64 17.69
CA GLN A 8 -12.36 -16.30 18.26
C GLN A 8 -11.46 -16.27 19.51
N ALA A 9 -11.53 -17.30 20.36
CA ALA A 9 -10.67 -17.43 21.53
C ALA A 9 -9.18 -17.58 21.13
N ILE A 10 -8.90 -18.36 20.09
CA ILE A 10 -7.55 -18.54 19.53
C ILE A 10 -7.05 -17.20 18.96
N LEU A 11 -7.86 -16.49 18.19
CA LEU A 11 -7.50 -15.18 17.63
C LEU A 11 -7.22 -14.14 18.72
N ASN A 12 -8.02 -14.11 19.80
CA ASN A 12 -7.77 -13.26 20.96
C ASN A 12 -6.40 -13.59 21.60
N ARG A 13 -6.11 -14.87 21.81
CA ARG A 13 -4.83 -15.29 22.38
C ARG A 13 -3.65 -14.94 21.47
N TYR A 14 -3.80 -15.18 20.17
CA TYR A 14 -2.82 -14.77 19.17
C TYR A 14 -2.55 -13.26 19.23
N THR A 15 -3.60 -12.44 19.25
CA THR A 15 -3.52 -10.98 19.36
C THR A 15 -2.77 -10.56 20.62
N ASP A 16 -3.01 -11.21 21.76
CA ASP A 16 -2.29 -10.95 23.02
C ASP A 16 -0.79 -11.25 22.90
N LEU A 17 -0.43 -12.34 22.24
CA LEU A 17 0.97 -12.72 22.02
C LEU A 17 1.68 -11.73 21.11
N VAL A 18 1.05 -11.34 20.01
CA VAL A 18 1.59 -10.34 19.06
C VAL A 18 1.76 -8.99 19.77
N SER A 19 0.81 -8.56 20.57
CA SER A 19 0.88 -7.28 21.30
C SER A 19 2.09 -7.22 22.24
N LYS A 20 2.45 -8.34 22.86
CA LYS A 20 3.57 -8.48 23.81
C LYS A 20 4.90 -8.82 23.14
N SER A 21 4.89 -9.11 21.84
CA SER A 21 6.08 -9.47 21.09
C SER A 21 6.97 -8.26 20.80
N GLU A 22 8.25 -8.51 20.51
CA GLU A 22 9.20 -7.50 20.04
C GLU A 22 9.12 -7.23 18.53
N GLN A 23 8.07 -7.70 17.86
CA GLN A 23 7.85 -7.44 16.45
C GLN A 23 7.84 -5.95 16.17
N ASN A 24 8.43 -5.55 15.03
CA ASN A 24 8.37 -4.17 14.56
C ASN A 24 6.94 -3.78 14.08
N PRO A 25 6.65 -2.49 13.84
CA PRO A 25 5.31 -2.04 13.44
C PRO A 25 4.76 -2.76 12.20
N ILE A 26 5.59 -3.04 11.18
CA ILE A 26 5.16 -3.75 9.96
C ILE A 26 4.81 -5.22 10.24
N GLN A 27 5.60 -5.90 11.04
CA GLN A 27 5.31 -7.28 11.44
C GLN A 27 4.01 -7.36 12.28
N LYS A 28 3.80 -6.39 13.18
CA LYS A 28 2.54 -6.27 13.93
C LYS A 28 1.36 -5.97 13.01
N TYR A 29 1.52 -5.05 12.04
CA TYR A 29 0.53 -4.79 11.01
C TYR A 29 0.12 -6.07 10.28
N GLN A 30 1.08 -6.86 9.78
CA GLN A 30 0.80 -8.13 9.08
C GLN A 30 0.01 -9.11 9.96
N SER A 31 0.45 -9.26 11.21
CA SER A 31 -0.20 -10.17 12.16
C SER A 31 -1.63 -9.73 12.51
N TYR A 32 -1.85 -8.43 12.74
CA TYR A 32 -3.17 -7.90 13.11
C TYR A 32 -4.13 -7.85 11.93
N SER A 33 -3.66 -7.52 10.71
CA SER A 33 -4.53 -7.53 9.52
C SER A 33 -5.00 -8.94 9.16
N GLN A 34 -4.13 -9.95 9.23
CA GLN A 34 -4.54 -11.35 9.07
C GLN A 34 -5.56 -11.80 10.12
N ALA A 35 -5.36 -11.40 11.38
CA ALA A 35 -6.31 -11.70 12.45
C ALA A 35 -7.65 -10.97 12.23
N LEU A 36 -7.64 -9.74 11.71
CA LEU A 36 -8.84 -8.95 11.45
C LEU A 36 -9.69 -9.56 10.33
N GLU A 37 -9.08 -10.10 9.28
CA GLU A 37 -9.78 -10.83 8.20
C GLU A 37 -10.55 -12.06 8.72
N LEU A 38 -10.04 -12.70 9.76
CA LEU A 38 -10.64 -13.89 10.38
C LEU A 38 -11.60 -13.57 11.54
N ALA A 39 -11.56 -12.34 12.04
CA ALA A 39 -12.39 -11.92 13.17
C ALA A 39 -13.84 -11.73 12.74
N SER A 40 -14.78 -12.40 13.44
CA SER A 40 -16.21 -12.37 13.12
C SER A 40 -17.07 -11.67 14.18
N ASP A 41 -16.51 -11.27 15.31
CA ASP A 41 -17.23 -10.49 16.33
C ASP A 41 -16.67 -9.05 16.41
N ALA A 42 -17.60 -8.10 16.59
CA ALA A 42 -17.27 -6.68 16.59
C ALA A 42 -16.29 -6.27 17.71
N LYS A 43 -16.30 -6.94 18.86
CA LYS A 43 -15.41 -6.63 19.98
C LYS A 43 -13.96 -6.92 19.62
N LEU A 44 -13.69 -8.08 19.01
CA LEU A 44 -12.36 -8.44 18.54
C LEU A 44 -11.93 -7.57 17.35
N GLN A 45 -12.85 -7.29 16.41
CA GLN A 45 -12.58 -6.39 15.29
C GLN A 45 -12.17 -5.00 15.78
N ASN A 46 -12.93 -4.39 16.70
CA ASN A 46 -12.63 -3.09 17.29
C ASN A 46 -11.25 -3.08 17.98
N ARG A 47 -10.94 -4.15 18.72
CA ARG A 47 -9.62 -4.30 19.34
C ARG A 47 -8.49 -4.34 18.31
N LEU A 48 -8.64 -5.15 17.26
CA LEU A 48 -7.64 -5.30 16.19
C LEU A 48 -7.47 -4.01 15.39
N ILE A 49 -8.56 -3.31 15.09
CA ILE A 49 -8.55 -1.99 14.44
C ILE A 49 -7.77 -0.99 15.28
N GLY A 50 -8.00 -0.92 16.59
CA GLY A 50 -7.24 -0.06 17.49
C GLY A 50 -5.74 -0.39 17.52
N LEU A 51 -5.38 -1.68 17.54
CA LEU A 51 -4.00 -2.15 17.48
C LEU A 51 -3.34 -1.83 16.13
N LEU A 52 -4.05 -1.97 15.01
CA LEU A 52 -3.61 -1.52 13.69
C LEU A 52 -3.35 -0.02 13.67
N GLY A 53 -4.24 0.78 14.25
CA GLY A 53 -4.03 2.22 14.43
C GLY A 53 -2.73 2.54 15.16
N GLY A 54 -2.41 1.78 16.21
CA GLY A 54 -1.17 1.89 16.99
C GLY A 54 0.11 1.48 16.26
N THR A 55 0.04 0.83 15.10
CA THR A 55 1.22 0.54 14.27
C THR A 55 1.71 1.77 13.50
N HIS A 56 0.86 2.75 13.28
CA HIS A 56 1.10 3.99 12.53
C HIS A 56 1.60 3.78 11.09
N THR A 57 1.29 2.64 10.48
CA THR A 57 1.73 2.30 9.13
C THR A 57 0.70 2.73 8.07
N TYR A 58 1.17 3.08 6.86
CA TYR A 58 0.28 3.44 5.74
C TYR A 58 -0.63 2.29 5.32
N GLN A 59 -0.10 1.07 5.38
CA GLN A 59 -0.85 -0.14 5.09
C GLN A 59 -2.03 -0.32 6.05
N ALA A 60 -1.82 -0.01 7.34
CA ALA A 60 -2.89 -0.08 8.33
C ALA A 60 -4.00 0.95 8.04
N LEU A 61 -3.66 2.15 7.55
CA LEU A 61 -4.66 3.16 7.15
C LEU A 61 -5.63 2.60 6.11
N LEU A 62 -5.11 1.94 5.06
CA LEU A 62 -5.91 1.36 3.99
C LEU A 62 -6.78 0.18 4.48
N VAL A 63 -6.26 -0.60 5.44
CA VAL A 63 -7.00 -1.74 6.02
C VAL A 63 -8.12 -1.29 6.94
N VAL A 64 -7.91 -0.26 7.78
CA VAL A 64 -8.92 0.15 8.77
C VAL A 64 -9.98 1.07 8.19
N ALA A 65 -9.66 1.89 7.17
CA ALA A 65 -10.58 2.88 6.63
C ALA A 65 -11.94 2.31 6.17
N PRO A 66 -12.02 1.15 5.48
CA PRO A 66 -13.29 0.55 5.08
C PRO A 66 -14.22 0.18 6.26
N TYR A 67 -13.68 -0.07 7.44
CA TYR A 67 -14.47 -0.40 8.63
C TYR A 67 -15.27 0.78 9.19
N MET A 68 -15.02 2.01 8.72
CA MET A 68 -15.87 3.17 9.00
C MET A 68 -17.27 3.05 8.38
N ASP A 69 -17.47 2.19 7.38
CA ASP A 69 -18.78 1.91 6.77
C ASP A 69 -19.65 0.96 7.59
N ASN A 70 -19.06 0.26 8.56
CA ASN A 70 -19.75 -0.72 9.37
C ASN A 70 -19.98 -0.16 10.77
N GLN A 71 -21.24 0.12 11.11
CA GLN A 71 -21.63 0.81 12.33
C GLN A 71 -21.01 0.21 13.62
N PRO A 72 -20.90 -1.10 13.83
CA PRO A 72 -20.26 -1.66 15.02
C PRO A 72 -18.76 -1.39 15.16
N THR A 73 -18.07 -0.99 14.06
CA THR A 73 -16.62 -0.75 14.02
C THR A 73 -16.26 0.67 13.64
N ALA A 74 -17.26 1.49 13.26
CA ALA A 74 -17.05 2.82 12.67
C ALA A 74 -16.22 3.75 13.57
N GLU A 75 -16.54 3.83 14.86
CA GLU A 75 -15.83 4.67 15.82
C GLU A 75 -14.37 4.23 16.01
N ALA A 76 -14.14 2.91 16.19
CA ALA A 76 -12.80 2.37 16.32
C ALA A 76 -11.96 2.61 15.07
N ALA A 77 -12.57 2.47 13.89
CA ALA A 77 -11.91 2.74 12.60
C ALA A 77 -11.60 4.23 12.43
N ALA A 78 -12.53 5.12 12.76
CA ALA A 78 -12.31 6.57 12.73
C ALA A 78 -11.16 6.99 13.68
N SER A 79 -11.11 6.42 14.89
CA SER A 79 -10.02 6.63 15.85
C SER A 79 -8.68 6.13 15.31
N ALA A 80 -8.64 4.97 14.65
CA ALA A 80 -7.44 4.43 14.05
C ALA A 80 -6.95 5.30 12.88
N VAL A 81 -7.84 5.72 11.98
CA VAL A 81 -7.54 6.66 10.89
C VAL A 81 -6.93 7.95 11.43
N ARG A 82 -7.58 8.59 12.41
CA ARG A 82 -7.08 9.80 13.06
C ARG A 82 -5.67 9.59 13.63
N THR A 83 -5.45 8.49 14.34
CA THR A 83 -4.17 8.19 14.98
C THR A 83 -3.05 8.01 13.95
N ILE A 84 -3.30 7.26 12.87
CA ILE A 84 -2.30 7.01 11.81
C ILE A 84 -1.97 8.30 11.09
N VAL A 85 -2.97 9.09 10.69
CA VAL A 85 -2.75 10.35 9.96
C VAL A 85 -2.03 11.36 10.83
N SER A 86 -2.40 11.52 12.11
CA SER A 86 -1.72 12.41 13.04
C SER A 86 -0.23 12.13 13.17
N LYS A 87 0.17 10.86 13.16
CA LYS A 87 1.58 10.44 13.25
C LYS A 87 2.37 10.58 11.94
N ASN A 88 1.68 10.72 10.82
CA ASN A 88 2.26 10.79 9.49
C ASN A 88 1.84 12.06 8.74
N ILE A 89 1.43 13.11 9.45
CA ILE A 89 0.81 14.32 8.86
C ILE A 89 1.70 15.04 7.86
N GLU A 90 3.02 14.93 7.98
CA GLU A 90 3.98 15.56 7.08
C GLU A 90 4.15 14.81 5.73
N THR A 91 3.74 13.56 5.69
CA THR A 91 3.99 12.66 4.53
C THR A 91 2.73 12.07 3.93
N LEU A 92 1.64 11.98 4.70
CA LEU A 92 0.32 11.59 4.21
C LEU A 92 -0.43 12.82 3.71
N GLY A 93 -1.00 12.74 2.52
CA GLY A 93 -1.76 13.84 1.93
C GLY A 93 -2.65 13.39 0.77
N GLY A 94 -3.21 14.36 0.07
CA GLY A 94 -4.06 14.17 -1.09
C GLY A 94 -5.54 13.90 -0.76
N GLU A 95 -6.35 13.83 -1.80
CA GLU A 95 -7.81 13.71 -1.69
C GLU A 95 -8.27 12.43 -1.01
N GLN A 96 -7.56 11.33 -1.19
CA GLN A 96 -7.91 10.05 -0.54
C GLN A 96 -7.81 10.15 0.99
N VAL A 97 -6.73 10.73 1.53
CA VAL A 97 -6.56 10.92 2.97
C VAL A 97 -7.55 11.94 3.50
N ARG A 98 -7.79 13.02 2.76
CA ARG A 98 -8.81 14.04 3.07
C ARG A 98 -10.20 13.42 3.19
N ALA A 99 -10.58 12.56 2.24
CA ALA A 99 -11.85 11.84 2.26
C ALA A 99 -11.98 10.91 3.48
N MET A 100 -10.91 10.18 3.84
CA MET A 100 -10.90 9.33 5.03
C MET A 100 -11.07 10.15 6.33
N LEU A 101 -10.41 11.31 6.45
CA LEU A 101 -10.56 12.20 7.60
C LEU A 101 -11.98 12.80 7.70
N ASN A 102 -12.55 13.25 6.58
CA ASN A 102 -13.94 13.74 6.55
C ASN A 102 -14.95 12.66 6.95
N LYS A 103 -14.72 11.42 6.50
CA LYS A 103 -15.54 10.28 6.90
C LYS A 103 -15.39 9.97 8.40
N ALA A 104 -14.19 10.09 8.95
CA ALA A 104 -13.96 9.93 10.38
C ALA A 104 -14.73 10.99 11.20
N ILE A 105 -14.80 12.25 10.73
CA ILE A 105 -15.66 13.28 11.34
C ILE A 105 -17.11 12.82 11.39
N THR A 106 -17.66 12.32 10.26
CA THR A 106 -19.05 11.82 10.21
C THR A 106 -19.28 10.67 11.20
N CYS A 107 -18.30 9.76 11.37
CA CYS A 107 -18.39 8.69 12.37
C CYS A 107 -18.46 9.25 13.79
N PHE A 108 -17.63 10.24 14.15
CA PHE A 108 -17.66 10.87 15.47
C PHE A 108 -18.90 11.73 15.71
N GLU A 109 -19.43 12.40 14.68
CA GLU A 109 -20.72 13.13 14.78
C GLU A 109 -21.87 12.16 15.15
N ALA A 110 -21.83 10.93 14.65
CA ALA A 110 -22.82 9.91 14.99
C ALA A 110 -22.70 9.40 16.44
N VAL A 111 -21.50 9.49 17.07
CA VAL A 111 -21.29 9.19 18.50
C VAL A 111 -21.84 10.31 19.37
N GLY A 112 -21.48 11.56 19.08
CA GLY A 112 -22.08 12.77 19.64
C GLY A 112 -21.75 13.09 21.10
N ASP A 113 -20.77 12.43 21.71
CA ASP A 113 -20.28 12.74 23.05
C ASP A 113 -19.15 13.77 23.06
N ALA A 114 -18.66 14.15 24.25
CA ALA A 114 -17.61 15.14 24.42
C ALA A 114 -16.27 14.68 23.80
N ASP A 115 -15.92 13.40 23.91
CA ASP A 115 -14.68 12.85 23.39
C ASP A 115 -14.70 12.86 21.85
N ALA A 116 -15.86 12.56 21.25
CA ALA A 116 -16.08 12.71 19.81
C ALA A 116 -15.90 14.16 19.36
N GLY A 117 -16.37 15.15 20.14
CA GLY A 117 -16.16 16.57 19.86
C GLY A 117 -14.68 16.93 19.77
N TYR A 118 -13.86 16.51 20.72
CA TYR A 118 -12.41 16.73 20.69
C TYR A 118 -11.74 16.03 19.50
N ALA A 119 -12.19 14.83 19.14
CA ALA A 119 -11.65 14.10 17.99
C ALA A 119 -11.96 14.83 16.67
N ILE A 120 -13.16 15.39 16.52
CA ILE A 120 -13.56 16.20 15.37
C ILE A 120 -12.68 17.46 15.24
N ASP A 121 -12.46 18.19 16.32
CA ASP A 121 -11.64 19.40 16.30
C ASP A 121 -10.18 19.09 15.93
N ASP A 122 -9.63 18.01 16.47
CA ASP A 122 -8.29 17.52 16.11
C ASP A 122 -8.19 17.19 14.62
N ILE A 123 -9.17 16.47 14.06
CA ILE A 123 -9.21 16.12 12.62
C ILE A 123 -9.33 17.38 11.75
N LYS A 124 -10.13 18.38 12.15
CA LYS A 124 -10.21 19.67 11.42
C LYS A 124 -8.85 20.35 11.37
N GLY A 125 -8.13 20.36 12.49
CA GLY A 125 -6.75 20.89 12.53
C GLY A 125 -5.76 20.10 11.66
N MET A 126 -5.96 18.80 11.48
CA MET A 126 -5.18 17.99 10.52
C MET A 126 -5.51 18.34 9.08
N LEU A 127 -6.78 18.50 8.74
CA LEU A 127 -7.24 18.85 7.38
C LEU A 127 -6.65 20.18 6.89
N GLU A 128 -6.43 21.14 7.79
CA GLU A 128 -5.78 22.41 7.48
C GLU A 128 -4.27 22.28 7.18
N LYS A 129 -3.63 21.26 7.75
CA LYS A 129 -2.18 21.00 7.63
C LYS A 129 -1.84 19.91 6.62
N LEU A 130 -2.85 19.23 6.07
CA LEU A 130 -2.65 18.10 5.19
C LEU A 130 -1.92 18.54 3.91
N PRO A 131 -0.78 17.93 3.56
CA PRO A 131 -0.05 18.26 2.34
C PRO A 131 -0.93 18.08 1.10
N GLU A 132 -0.80 19.00 0.16
CA GLU A 132 -1.35 18.81 -1.18
C GLU A 132 -0.50 17.75 -1.91
N VAL A 133 -1.16 16.68 -2.34
CA VAL A 133 -0.54 15.61 -3.13
C VAL A 133 -1.39 15.42 -4.38
N GLU A 134 -0.75 15.43 -5.52
CA GLU A 134 -1.42 15.14 -6.78
C GLU A 134 -2.01 13.73 -6.75
N THR A 135 -3.28 13.64 -7.11
CA THR A 135 -3.99 12.36 -7.20
C THR A 135 -4.18 12.02 -8.67
N SER A 136 -3.62 10.90 -9.10
CA SER A 136 -3.88 10.41 -10.45
C SER A 136 -5.33 9.95 -10.57
N PRO A 137 -6.01 10.29 -11.67
CA PRO A 137 -7.39 9.86 -11.88
C PRO A 137 -7.45 8.32 -12.02
N LYS A 138 -8.63 7.76 -11.70
CA LYS A 138 -8.89 6.34 -11.95
C LYS A 138 -8.69 6.03 -13.42
N PHE A 139 -7.86 5.02 -13.70
CA PHE A 139 -7.59 4.59 -15.06
C PHE A 139 -8.77 3.77 -15.63
N VAL A 140 -9.15 4.07 -16.85
CA VAL A 140 -10.15 3.34 -17.61
C VAL A 140 -9.60 3.06 -19.00
N LEU A 141 -9.73 1.81 -19.47
CA LEU A 141 -9.36 1.46 -20.84
C LEU A 141 -10.18 2.24 -21.86
N SER A 142 -9.52 2.63 -22.96
CA SER A 142 -10.26 3.08 -24.15
C SER A 142 -11.02 1.93 -24.80
N ASP A 143 -12.01 2.26 -25.63
CA ASP A 143 -12.77 1.26 -26.40
C ASP A 143 -11.87 0.46 -27.34
N GLU A 144 -10.81 1.08 -27.87
CA GLU A 144 -9.84 0.45 -28.75
C GLU A 144 -8.99 -0.57 -27.97
N GLU A 145 -8.44 -0.19 -26.82
CA GLU A 145 -7.64 -1.09 -25.96
C GLU A 145 -8.47 -2.27 -25.45
N ALA A 146 -9.73 -2.03 -25.09
CA ALA A 146 -10.64 -3.10 -24.69
C ALA A 146 -10.90 -4.09 -25.83
N LYS A 147 -11.05 -3.62 -27.09
CA LYS A 147 -11.21 -4.47 -28.27
C LYS A 147 -9.92 -5.23 -28.61
N GLU A 148 -8.76 -4.67 -28.34
CA GLU A 148 -7.46 -5.34 -28.50
C GLU A 148 -7.19 -6.38 -27.40
N GLY A 149 -8.04 -6.46 -26.37
CA GLY A 149 -7.97 -7.46 -25.31
C GLY A 149 -7.07 -7.04 -24.14
N PHE A 150 -6.79 -5.74 -23.96
CA PHE A 150 -6.08 -5.27 -22.77
C PHE A 150 -6.93 -5.48 -21.52
N GLU A 151 -6.26 -5.81 -20.42
CA GLU A 151 -6.83 -5.96 -19.09
C GLU A 151 -6.20 -4.94 -18.16
N VAL A 152 -6.99 -4.30 -17.29
CA VAL A 152 -6.47 -3.37 -16.28
C VAL A 152 -5.89 -4.15 -15.11
N LEU A 153 -4.61 -4.01 -14.85
CA LEU A 153 -3.95 -4.61 -13.69
C LEU A 153 -3.96 -3.69 -12.46
N PHE A 154 -4.01 -2.38 -12.68
CA PHE A 154 -4.15 -1.38 -11.62
C PHE A 154 -4.91 -0.16 -12.16
N ASP A 155 -6.02 0.16 -11.55
CA ASP A 155 -6.89 1.27 -11.96
C ASP A 155 -6.75 2.54 -11.10
N GLY A 156 -5.84 2.52 -10.13
CA GLY A 156 -5.64 3.60 -9.15
C GLY A 156 -6.19 3.30 -7.76
N GLU A 157 -6.94 2.21 -7.55
CA GLU A 157 -7.64 1.96 -6.29
C GLU A 157 -7.01 0.87 -5.43
N ASN A 158 -6.73 -0.32 -6.00
CA ASN A 158 -6.32 -1.48 -5.20
C ASN A 158 -5.37 -2.42 -5.95
N LEU A 159 -4.80 -3.38 -5.21
CA LEU A 159 -3.91 -4.41 -5.73
C LEU A 159 -4.62 -5.77 -5.88
N ASP A 160 -5.89 -5.79 -6.29
CA ASP A 160 -6.67 -7.03 -6.37
C ASP A 160 -6.17 -7.99 -7.46
N GLN A 161 -5.56 -7.48 -8.53
CA GLN A 161 -4.93 -8.26 -9.59
C GLN A 161 -3.51 -8.72 -9.25
N TRP A 162 -3.01 -8.36 -8.06
CA TRP A 162 -1.64 -8.58 -7.65
C TRP A 162 -1.52 -9.48 -6.42
N THR A 163 -0.36 -10.14 -6.27
CA THR A 163 0.01 -10.99 -5.15
C THR A 163 1.49 -10.79 -4.77
N GLY A 164 1.96 -11.41 -3.71
CA GLY A 164 3.34 -11.26 -3.21
C GLY A 164 3.50 -10.10 -2.25
N ASN A 165 4.56 -9.32 -2.40
CA ASN A 165 4.93 -8.24 -1.50
C ASN A 165 4.02 -7.01 -1.66
N LYS A 166 2.91 -6.96 -0.96
CA LYS A 166 2.04 -5.78 -0.89
C LYS A 166 2.47 -4.78 0.21
N ILE A 167 3.53 -5.07 0.95
CA ILE A 167 4.03 -4.16 2.00
C ILE A 167 4.80 -3.00 1.39
N ASN A 168 5.69 -3.29 0.43
CA ASN A 168 6.49 -2.26 -0.24
C ASN A 168 5.77 -1.55 -1.38
N TYR A 169 4.58 -2.03 -1.77
CA TYR A 169 3.76 -1.52 -2.88
C TYR A 169 2.41 -1.08 -2.33
N VAL A 170 2.22 0.21 -2.11
CA VAL A 170 1.04 0.77 -1.45
C VAL A 170 0.20 1.58 -2.45
N PRO A 171 -1.04 1.15 -2.78
CA PRO A 171 -1.95 1.92 -3.62
C PRO A 171 -2.48 3.12 -2.84
N MET A 172 -2.11 4.32 -3.25
CA MET A 172 -2.56 5.57 -2.62
C MET A 172 -2.51 6.72 -3.63
N ASN A 173 -3.51 7.58 -3.62
CA ASN A 173 -3.62 8.74 -4.51
C ASN A 173 -3.57 8.38 -6.01
N GLY A 174 -4.14 7.23 -6.38
CA GLY A 174 -4.21 6.78 -7.77
C GLY A 174 -2.95 6.14 -8.33
N VAL A 175 -1.90 5.95 -7.52
CA VAL A 175 -0.64 5.34 -7.93
C VAL A 175 -0.20 4.24 -6.96
N ILE A 176 0.68 3.35 -7.41
CA ILE A 176 1.36 2.39 -6.53
C ILE A 176 2.64 3.06 -6.03
N ASN A 177 2.65 3.48 -4.76
CA ASN A 177 3.84 3.99 -4.10
C ASN A 177 4.75 2.83 -3.72
N VAL A 178 5.99 2.86 -4.18
CA VAL A 178 6.97 1.78 -3.95
C VAL A 178 8.08 2.27 -3.03
N SER A 179 8.30 1.56 -1.92
CA SER A 179 9.40 1.87 -1.02
C SER A 179 9.89 0.64 -0.23
N ALA A 180 11.18 0.33 -0.38
CA ALA A 180 11.85 -0.70 0.43
C ALA A 180 11.86 -0.37 1.93
N HIS A 181 11.71 0.91 2.30
CA HIS A 181 11.65 1.33 3.71
C HIS A 181 10.38 0.88 4.45
N TYR A 182 9.35 0.41 3.73
CA TYR A 182 8.16 -0.17 4.36
C TYR A 182 8.42 -1.55 4.99
N GLY A 183 9.58 -2.18 4.72
CA GLY A 183 10.04 -3.37 5.44
C GLY A 183 9.43 -4.70 5.00
N GLY A 184 8.81 -4.74 3.83
CA GLY A 184 8.41 -5.97 3.16
C GLY A 184 9.59 -6.62 2.43
N ASP A 185 9.42 -7.86 2.02
CA ASP A 185 10.41 -8.65 1.28
C ASP A 185 9.81 -9.25 0.00
N GLY A 186 10.66 -9.45 -1.02
CA GLY A 186 10.27 -10.00 -2.30
C GLY A 186 9.58 -9.00 -3.24
N ASN A 187 9.01 -9.53 -4.33
CA ASN A 187 8.42 -8.76 -5.42
C ASN A 187 6.89 -8.76 -5.37
N LEU A 188 6.28 -7.80 -6.05
CA LEU A 188 4.87 -7.79 -6.39
C LEU A 188 4.68 -8.54 -7.71
N TYR A 189 3.75 -9.50 -7.77
CA TYR A 189 3.48 -10.33 -8.94
C TYR A 189 2.04 -10.15 -9.41
N THR A 190 1.80 -10.30 -10.72
CA THR A 190 0.44 -10.48 -11.22
C THR A 190 -0.12 -11.81 -10.74
N LYS A 191 -1.41 -11.87 -10.35
CA LYS A 191 -2.07 -13.14 -9.99
C LYS A 191 -2.20 -14.09 -11.17
N LYS A 192 -2.44 -13.54 -12.36
CA LYS A 192 -2.54 -14.28 -13.62
C LYS A 192 -1.15 -14.37 -14.25
N GLU A 193 -0.84 -15.50 -14.84
CA GLU A 193 0.35 -15.71 -15.66
C GLU A 193 0.07 -15.34 -17.12
N TYR A 194 1.08 -14.78 -17.78
CA TYR A 194 1.01 -14.35 -19.18
C TYR A 194 2.17 -14.95 -19.98
N SER A 195 1.90 -15.44 -21.19
CA SER A 195 2.94 -16.01 -22.07
C SER A 195 3.40 -15.04 -23.15
N ASP A 196 2.47 -14.59 -24.00
CA ASP A 196 2.67 -13.59 -25.03
C ASP A 196 1.83 -12.38 -24.70
N PHE A 197 2.48 -11.23 -24.44
CA PHE A 197 1.78 -10.06 -23.92
C PHE A 197 2.41 -8.75 -24.37
N ILE A 198 1.62 -7.69 -24.30
CA ILE A 198 2.06 -6.31 -24.27
C ILE A 198 1.73 -5.77 -22.88
N PHE A 199 2.74 -5.29 -22.12
CA PHE A 199 2.56 -4.65 -20.83
C PHE A 199 2.80 -3.16 -20.98
N ARG A 200 1.79 -2.35 -20.62
CA ARG A 200 1.86 -0.88 -20.64
C ARG A 200 1.75 -0.36 -19.22
N PHE A 201 2.63 0.53 -18.82
CA PHE A 201 2.60 1.20 -17.52
C PHE A 201 3.35 2.53 -17.59
N GLU A 202 3.02 3.41 -16.68
CA GLU A 202 3.75 4.65 -16.42
C GLU A 202 4.48 4.54 -15.07
N PHE A 203 5.59 5.23 -14.93
CA PHE A 203 6.33 5.31 -13.68
C PHE A 203 6.92 6.70 -13.50
N CYS A 204 7.19 7.06 -12.23
CA CYS A 204 7.78 8.33 -11.85
C CYS A 204 8.88 8.10 -10.82
N PHE A 205 10.01 8.79 -10.97
CA PHE A 205 11.07 8.80 -9.98
C PHE A 205 10.85 9.92 -8.98
N MET A 206 10.46 9.58 -7.75
CA MET A 206 10.17 10.55 -6.69
C MET A 206 11.43 11.06 -5.97
N LYS A 207 12.58 10.44 -6.19
CA LYS A 207 13.89 10.83 -5.61
C LYS A 207 15.03 10.36 -6.48
N GLU A 208 16.20 10.97 -6.26
CA GLU A 208 17.45 10.56 -6.92
C GLU A 208 17.85 9.14 -6.52
N GLY A 209 18.43 8.41 -7.47
CA GLY A 209 19.03 7.10 -7.25
C GLY A 209 18.03 5.97 -7.03
N VAL A 210 16.77 6.12 -7.47
CA VAL A 210 15.80 5.00 -7.43
C VAL A 210 16.23 3.87 -8.35
N ASN A 211 15.96 2.66 -7.88
CA ASN A 211 16.23 1.41 -8.58
C ASN A 211 15.06 0.45 -8.38
N ASN A 212 14.53 -0.07 -9.48
CA ASN A 212 13.48 -1.07 -9.55
C ASN A 212 13.57 -1.76 -10.91
N GLY A 213 12.67 -2.71 -11.19
CA GLY A 213 12.59 -3.39 -12.47
C GLY A 213 11.24 -4.05 -12.71
N VAL A 214 11.00 -4.44 -13.95
CA VAL A 214 9.89 -5.31 -14.32
C VAL A 214 10.45 -6.69 -14.60
N GLY A 215 10.17 -7.64 -13.71
CA GLY A 215 10.49 -9.06 -13.89
C GLY A 215 9.52 -9.72 -14.85
N ILE A 216 10.04 -10.39 -15.86
CA ILE A 216 9.26 -11.20 -16.79
C ILE A 216 9.83 -12.62 -16.84
N ARG A 217 8.97 -13.62 -17.09
CA ARG A 217 9.35 -15.06 -17.14
C ARG A 217 10.07 -15.51 -15.85
N THR A 218 9.65 -14.96 -14.72
CA THR A 218 10.26 -15.17 -13.41
C THR A 218 9.35 -16.06 -12.56
N PRO A 219 9.83 -17.16 -12.00
CA PRO A 219 9.10 -17.90 -10.97
C PRO A 219 8.84 -17.01 -9.75
N MET A 220 7.75 -17.28 -9.03
CA MET A 220 7.48 -16.57 -7.78
C MET A 220 8.51 -16.90 -6.70
N GLY A 221 8.90 -15.87 -5.93
CA GLY A 221 9.79 -16.04 -4.77
C GLY A 221 11.28 -16.06 -5.10
N VAL A 222 11.67 -15.77 -6.35
CA VAL A 222 13.07 -15.69 -6.77
C VAL A 222 13.43 -14.29 -7.27
N ASP A 223 14.71 -14.02 -7.44
CA ASP A 223 15.21 -12.77 -7.99
C ASP A 223 15.06 -12.76 -9.52
N ALA A 224 14.29 -11.81 -10.05
CA ALA A 224 14.01 -11.69 -11.46
C ALA A 224 15.27 -11.45 -12.31
N ALA A 225 16.27 -10.77 -11.77
CA ALA A 225 17.52 -10.45 -12.48
C ALA A 225 18.37 -11.70 -12.76
N TYR A 226 18.22 -12.75 -11.93
CA TYR A 226 19.06 -13.96 -12.02
C TYR A 226 18.34 -15.20 -12.47
N GLU A 227 17.05 -15.32 -12.14
CA GLU A 227 16.25 -16.53 -12.44
C GLU A 227 15.07 -16.26 -13.40
N GLY A 228 15.02 -15.06 -13.97
CA GLY A 228 14.08 -14.63 -14.99
C GLY A 228 14.74 -13.66 -15.95
N MET A 229 14.01 -12.61 -16.32
CA MET A 229 14.53 -11.46 -17.04
C MET A 229 13.99 -10.20 -16.40
N GLU A 230 14.88 -9.27 -16.05
CA GLU A 230 14.51 -7.97 -15.50
C GLU A 230 14.68 -6.88 -16.56
N ILE A 231 13.64 -6.11 -16.81
CA ILE A 231 13.71 -4.85 -17.55
C ILE A 231 13.99 -3.75 -16.55
N GLN A 232 15.16 -3.15 -16.63
CA GLN A 232 15.67 -2.21 -15.64
C GLN A 232 14.92 -0.88 -15.64
N ILE A 233 14.47 -0.44 -14.47
CA ILE A 233 13.91 0.89 -14.19
C ILE A 233 14.83 1.58 -13.19
N LEU A 234 15.70 2.45 -13.68
CA LEU A 234 16.83 3.00 -12.90
C LEU A 234 17.07 4.46 -13.23
N ASP A 235 17.25 5.28 -12.20
CA ASP A 235 17.85 6.61 -12.35
C ASP A 235 19.37 6.47 -12.54
N HIS A 236 19.79 6.04 -13.73
CA HIS A 236 21.19 5.73 -14.03
C HIS A 236 22.10 6.94 -14.15
N ASP A 237 21.58 8.16 -14.11
CA ASP A 237 22.35 9.40 -14.08
C ASP A 237 22.66 9.86 -12.64
N ALA A 238 22.09 9.21 -11.63
CA ALA A 238 22.40 9.50 -10.23
C ALA A 238 23.88 9.23 -9.90
N PRO A 239 24.53 10.06 -9.08
CA PRO A 239 25.96 9.94 -8.75
C PRO A 239 26.38 8.56 -8.19
N ILE A 240 25.47 7.86 -7.49
CA ILE A 240 25.73 6.53 -6.95
C ILE A 240 25.89 5.46 -8.03
N TYR A 241 25.44 5.73 -9.27
CA TYR A 241 25.45 4.82 -10.41
C TYR A 241 26.48 5.19 -11.49
N LYS A 242 27.50 5.98 -11.15
CA LYS A 242 28.56 6.43 -12.09
C LYS A 242 29.34 5.30 -12.76
N ASP A 243 29.45 4.15 -12.13
CA ASP A 243 30.27 3.00 -12.57
C ASP A 243 29.43 1.83 -13.14
N LEU A 244 28.19 2.10 -13.60
CA LEU A 244 27.34 1.09 -14.22
C LEU A 244 27.94 0.54 -15.52
N ARG A 245 27.77 -0.77 -15.72
CA ARG A 245 28.01 -1.42 -17.01
C ARG A 245 26.85 -1.13 -17.96
N GLU A 246 27.10 -1.25 -19.27
CA GLU A 246 26.10 -0.93 -20.30
C GLU A 246 24.77 -1.66 -20.15
N TYR A 247 24.81 -2.92 -19.70
CA TYR A 247 23.61 -3.76 -19.48
C TYR A 247 22.89 -3.49 -18.16
N GLN A 248 23.34 -2.52 -17.37
CA GLN A 248 22.72 -2.14 -16.09
C GLN A 248 21.96 -0.80 -16.18
N VAL A 249 22.02 -0.12 -17.32
CA VAL A 249 21.33 1.16 -17.48
C VAL A 249 19.83 0.96 -17.66
N HIS A 250 19.07 2.01 -17.41
CA HIS A 250 17.62 2.03 -17.60
C HIS A 250 17.19 1.49 -18.97
N GLY A 251 16.17 0.63 -19.00
CA GLY A 251 15.64 -0.01 -20.21
C GLY A 251 16.40 -1.25 -20.67
N SER A 252 17.54 -1.59 -20.06
CA SER A 252 18.28 -2.83 -20.38
C SER A 252 17.50 -4.07 -19.91
N VAL A 253 17.72 -5.19 -20.63
CA VAL A 253 17.50 -6.50 -20.01
C VAL A 253 18.71 -6.78 -19.14
N TYR A 254 18.55 -6.65 -17.83
CA TYR A 254 19.65 -6.62 -16.86
C TYR A 254 20.58 -7.83 -17.02
N GLY A 255 21.87 -7.57 -17.12
CA GLY A 255 22.89 -8.61 -17.28
C GLY A 255 22.96 -9.28 -18.65
N ILE A 256 22.04 -8.98 -19.59
CA ILE A 256 21.90 -9.71 -20.87
C ILE A 256 22.05 -8.77 -22.07
N ILE A 257 21.15 -7.77 -22.21
CA ILE A 257 21.11 -6.90 -23.39
C ILE A 257 21.14 -5.44 -22.94
N PRO A 258 22.14 -4.66 -23.35
CA PRO A 258 22.20 -3.23 -23.03
C PRO A 258 21.12 -2.45 -23.79
N ALA A 259 20.48 -1.50 -23.12
CA ALA A 259 19.68 -0.48 -23.78
C ALA A 259 20.57 0.62 -24.38
N LYS A 260 20.04 1.32 -25.36
CA LYS A 260 20.67 2.57 -25.80
C LYS A 260 20.54 3.59 -24.64
N ARG A 261 21.68 4.01 -24.08
CA ARG A 261 21.69 4.99 -23.00
C ARG A 261 21.11 6.31 -23.49
N ILE A 262 20.06 6.75 -22.84
CA ILE A 262 19.43 8.06 -22.97
C ILE A 262 19.48 8.73 -21.59
N LYS A 263 19.15 10.01 -21.52
CA LYS A 263 19.04 10.70 -20.23
C LYS A 263 17.95 10.04 -19.38
N SER A 264 18.19 9.87 -18.08
CA SER A 264 17.19 9.39 -17.13
C SER A 264 15.93 10.26 -17.18
N PRO A 265 14.74 9.67 -16.91
CA PRO A 265 13.53 10.46 -16.65
C PRO A 265 13.79 11.50 -15.56
N LYS A 266 13.14 12.65 -15.68
CA LYS A 266 13.22 13.68 -14.64
C LYS A 266 12.53 13.20 -13.36
N LEU A 267 12.97 13.75 -12.23
CA LEU A 267 12.29 13.58 -10.95
C LEU A 267 10.98 14.37 -10.93
N GLY A 268 9.95 13.82 -10.27
CA GLY A 268 8.64 14.45 -10.08
C GLY A 268 7.61 14.05 -11.08
#